data_59151995d2a590d521e0bb81bfaff347
#
_entry.id   59151995d2a590d521e0bb81bfaff347
#
_cell.length_a   1.000
_cell.length_b   1.000
_cell.length_c   1.000
_cell.angle_alpha   90.00
_cell.angle_beta   90.00
_cell.angle_gamma   90.00
#
_symmetry.space_group_name_H-M   'P 1'
#
loop_
_entity.id
_entity.type
_entity.pdbx_description
1 polymer ?
#
loop_
_entity_poly.entity_id
_entity_poly.type
_entity_poly.pdbx_seq_one_letter_code
_entity_poly.pdbx_strand_id
1 'polypeptide(L)'
;MKKIEKTAGGANFAAVTVGKMDELNQHTLILAPGVEIPGKVFTGSALGATGAEMSFQRIEPGAGVGFLHTHKTHEELYIIVRGDGEFQVDGKIFAVGEGSVIRVSPDGRRALR
;
A
#
# COMPACT_ATOMS: atom_id res chain seq x y z
N MET A 1 -12.32 12.60 6.51
CA MET A 1 -11.26 11.80 5.88
C MET A 1 -9.92 12.52 6.02
N LYS A 2 -8.90 11.80 6.43
CA LYS A 2 -7.55 12.35 6.56
C LYS A 2 -6.96 12.67 5.19
N LYS A 3 -6.17 13.73 5.10
CA LYS A 3 -5.51 14.13 3.85
C LYS A 3 -4.01 14.09 4.02
N ILE A 4 -3.31 13.87 2.91
CA ILE A 4 -1.86 14.01 2.84
C ILE A 4 -1.50 15.48 2.99
N GLU A 5 -0.52 15.79 3.83
CA GLU A 5 -0.07 17.16 4.06
C GLU A 5 1.31 17.37 3.45
N LYS A 6 1.46 18.48 2.73
CA LYS A 6 2.77 18.88 2.22
C LYS A 6 3.57 19.53 3.35
N THR A 7 4.79 19.07 3.57
CA THR A 7 5.66 19.58 4.62
C THR A 7 6.77 20.46 4.11
N ALA A 8 7.24 20.24 2.88
CA ALA A 8 8.27 21.05 2.25
C ALA A 8 8.27 20.82 0.75
N GLY A 9 8.91 21.71 0.00
CA GLY A 9 9.07 21.53 -1.43
C GLY A 9 9.97 22.61 -2.03
N GLY A 10 10.49 22.33 -3.20
CA GLY A 10 11.36 23.21 -3.97
C GLY A 10 11.48 22.72 -5.40
N ALA A 11 12.45 23.25 -6.13
CA ALA A 11 12.62 22.95 -7.55
C ALA A 11 12.90 21.45 -7.80
N ASN A 12 13.59 20.79 -6.88
CA ASN A 12 14.06 19.41 -7.07
C ASN A 12 13.51 18.41 -6.09
N PHE A 13 12.53 18.79 -5.25
CA PHE A 13 11.99 17.87 -4.26
C PHE A 13 10.60 18.26 -3.80
N ALA A 14 9.89 17.28 -3.26
CA ALA A 14 8.66 17.48 -2.53
C ALA A 14 8.66 16.54 -1.32
N ALA A 15 8.13 17.01 -0.21
CA ALA A 15 8.00 16.22 0.99
C ALA A 15 6.57 16.30 1.51
N VAL A 16 6.01 15.16 1.86
CA VAL A 16 4.65 15.05 2.37
C VAL A 16 4.64 14.11 3.58
N THR A 17 3.58 14.18 4.35
CA THR A 17 3.32 13.21 5.41
C THR A 17 1.91 12.67 5.28
N VAL A 18 1.75 11.38 5.53
CA VAL A 18 0.44 10.74 5.64
C VAL A 18 -0.06 10.70 7.09
N GLY A 19 0.75 11.21 8.02
CA GLY A 19 0.47 11.17 9.44
C GLY A 19 1.07 9.94 10.11
N LYS A 20 0.61 9.65 11.31
CA LYS A 20 1.13 8.51 12.07
C LYS A 20 0.66 7.19 11.49
N MET A 21 1.50 6.16 11.60
CA MET A 21 1.19 4.82 11.06
C MET A 21 -0.03 4.19 11.74
N ASP A 22 -0.24 4.44 13.01
CA ASP A 22 -1.41 3.92 13.74
C ASP A 22 -2.70 4.69 13.42
N GLU A 23 -2.62 5.74 12.63
CA GLU A 23 -3.77 6.52 12.15
C GLU A 23 -4.05 6.32 10.65
N LEU A 24 -3.41 5.35 10.01
CA LEU A 24 -3.64 5.06 8.59
C LEU A 24 -5.09 4.72 8.29
N ASN A 25 -5.81 4.15 9.24
CA ASN A 25 -7.24 3.84 9.09
C ASN A 25 -8.11 5.07 8.88
N GLN A 26 -7.59 6.26 9.11
CA GLN A 26 -8.30 7.51 8.85
C GLN A 26 -8.24 7.93 7.38
N HIS A 27 -7.36 7.30 6.59
CA HIS A 27 -7.34 7.46 5.15
C HIS A 27 -8.28 6.45 4.49
N THR A 28 -8.89 6.85 3.38
CA THR A 28 -9.73 5.97 2.58
C THR A 28 -9.43 6.21 1.10
N LEU A 29 -9.07 5.15 0.40
CA LEU A 29 -8.88 5.22 -1.04
C LEU A 29 -10.24 5.01 -1.71
N ILE A 30 -10.65 5.97 -2.53
CA ILE A 30 -11.89 5.89 -3.30
C ILE A 30 -11.53 5.54 -4.74
N LEU A 31 -11.87 4.32 -5.16
CA LEU A 31 -11.60 3.83 -6.51
C LEU A 31 -12.70 4.22 -7.49
N ALA A 32 -13.95 4.26 -7.01
CA ALA A 32 -15.13 4.60 -7.79
C ALA A 32 -16.26 4.88 -6.79
N PRO A 33 -17.38 5.49 -7.22
CA PRO A 33 -18.52 5.67 -6.33
C PRO A 33 -18.94 4.35 -5.70
N GLY A 34 -18.94 4.30 -4.36
CA GLY A 34 -19.27 3.11 -3.59
C GLY A 34 -18.17 2.06 -3.49
N VAL A 35 -17.01 2.29 -4.09
CA VAL A 35 -15.86 1.37 -4.02
C VAL A 35 -14.75 2.05 -3.23
N GLU A 36 -14.63 1.72 -1.95
CA GLU A 36 -13.72 2.36 -1.03
C GLU A 36 -12.83 1.33 -0.34
N ILE A 37 -11.56 1.69 -0.12
CA ILE A 37 -10.60 0.88 0.62
C ILE A 37 -10.12 1.71 1.81
N PRO A 38 -10.68 1.48 3.01
CA PRO A 38 -10.19 2.18 4.19
C PRO A 38 -8.79 1.74 4.55
N GLY A 39 -8.00 2.67 5.08
CA GLY A 39 -6.65 2.38 5.52
C GLY A 39 -5.61 2.37 4.41
N LYS A 40 -5.95 2.80 3.21
CA LYS A 40 -5.02 2.84 2.09
C LYS A 40 -4.86 4.26 1.55
N VAL A 41 -3.62 4.66 1.28
CA VAL A 41 -3.30 5.98 0.73
C VAL A 41 -2.11 5.89 -0.20
N PHE A 42 -2.26 6.44 -1.41
CA PHE A 42 -1.17 6.58 -2.38
C PHE A 42 -0.51 7.95 -2.21
N THR A 43 0.80 8.00 -2.41
CA THR A 43 1.59 9.22 -2.22
C THR A 43 2.13 9.83 -3.50
N GLY A 44 2.12 9.10 -4.62
CA GLY A 44 2.76 9.54 -5.86
C GLY A 44 2.22 10.86 -6.38
N SER A 45 0.91 11.03 -6.42
CA SER A 45 0.29 12.26 -6.90
C SER A 45 0.66 13.47 -6.05
N ALA A 46 0.60 13.33 -4.72
CA ALA A 46 0.95 14.42 -3.81
C ALA A 46 2.42 14.82 -3.91
N LEU A 47 3.29 13.88 -4.26
CA LEU A 47 4.72 14.13 -4.45
C LEU A 47 5.06 14.62 -5.85
N GLY A 48 4.14 14.50 -6.81
CA GLY A 48 4.45 14.76 -8.21
C GLY A 48 5.40 13.73 -8.80
N ALA A 49 5.39 12.50 -8.28
CA ALA A 49 6.30 11.44 -8.74
C ALA A 49 5.91 10.98 -10.15
N THR A 50 6.91 10.73 -10.99
CA THR A 50 6.71 10.30 -12.36
C THR A 50 7.26 8.92 -12.65
N GLY A 51 8.25 8.46 -11.88
CA GLY A 51 8.89 7.16 -12.08
C GLY A 51 8.63 6.15 -10.99
N ALA A 52 7.93 6.54 -9.92
CA ALA A 52 7.65 5.66 -8.80
C ALA A 52 6.27 5.96 -8.23
N GLU A 53 5.60 4.93 -7.76
CA GLU A 53 4.36 5.06 -7.01
C GLU A 53 4.50 4.24 -5.74
N MET A 54 3.96 4.74 -4.64
CA MET A 54 3.99 4.07 -3.35
C MET A 54 2.67 4.30 -2.63
N SER A 55 2.24 3.29 -1.89
CA SER A 55 1.10 3.44 -0.98
C SER A 55 1.43 2.90 0.39
N PHE A 56 0.77 3.44 1.39
CA PHE A 56 0.68 2.84 2.70
C PHE A 56 -0.67 2.16 2.84
N GLN A 57 -0.71 1.05 3.54
CA GLN A 57 -1.96 0.36 3.82
C GLN A 57 -1.93 -0.26 5.20
N ARG A 58 -3.03 -0.11 5.93
CA ARG A 58 -3.30 -0.83 7.16
C ARG A 58 -4.44 -1.80 6.90
N ILE A 59 -4.21 -3.08 7.19
CA ILE A 59 -5.20 -4.13 7.08
C ILE A 59 -5.60 -4.55 8.48
N GLU A 60 -6.89 -4.45 8.79
CA GLU A 60 -7.38 -4.85 10.10
C GLU A 60 -7.30 -6.37 10.27
N PRO A 61 -7.10 -6.87 11.51
CA PRO A 61 -7.07 -8.30 11.76
C PRO A 61 -8.30 -9.00 11.18
N GLY A 62 -8.08 -10.08 10.44
CA GLY A 62 -9.14 -10.87 9.82
C GLY A 62 -9.74 -10.27 8.56
N ALA A 63 -9.36 -9.06 8.18
CA ALA A 63 -9.97 -8.38 7.03
C ALA A 63 -9.47 -8.91 5.68
N GLY A 64 -8.23 -9.23 5.54
CA GLY A 64 -7.63 -9.77 4.33
C GLY A 64 -8.03 -9.11 3.01
N VAL A 65 -7.33 -9.44 1.93
CA VAL A 65 -7.73 -9.07 0.58
C VAL A 65 -8.62 -10.20 0.04
N GLY A 66 -9.84 -9.87 -0.38
CA GLY A 66 -10.83 -10.85 -0.74
C GLY A 66 -10.59 -11.61 -2.04
N PHE A 67 -9.54 -11.28 -2.81
CA PHE A 67 -9.28 -11.88 -4.11
C PHE A 67 -7.79 -11.82 -4.46
N LEU A 68 -7.37 -12.77 -5.31
CA LEU A 68 -6.04 -12.77 -5.91
C LEU A 68 -6.02 -11.82 -7.11
N HIS A 69 -4.92 -11.10 -7.28
CA HIS A 69 -4.79 -10.18 -8.40
C HIS A 69 -3.37 -10.20 -8.97
N THR A 70 -3.24 -9.70 -10.19
CA THR A 70 -1.97 -9.51 -10.89
C THR A 70 -1.89 -8.09 -11.43
N HIS A 71 -0.69 -7.67 -11.81
CA HIS A 71 -0.48 -6.43 -12.53
C HIS A 71 0.11 -6.74 -13.90
N LYS A 72 -0.21 -5.92 -14.91
CA LYS A 72 0.21 -6.21 -16.29
C LYS A 72 1.67 -5.84 -16.56
N THR A 73 2.15 -4.77 -15.95
CA THR A 73 3.44 -4.18 -16.33
C THR A 73 4.36 -3.89 -15.16
N HIS A 74 3.88 -3.98 -13.93
CA HIS A 74 4.66 -3.55 -12.77
C HIS A 74 5.00 -4.72 -11.86
N GLU A 75 6.25 -4.78 -11.44
CA GLU A 75 6.57 -5.52 -10.23
C GLU A 75 6.19 -4.66 -9.02
N GLU A 76 5.92 -5.32 -7.91
CA GLU A 76 5.61 -4.63 -6.67
C GLU A 76 6.57 -5.06 -5.57
N LEU A 77 6.89 -4.10 -4.71
CA LEU A 77 7.57 -4.38 -3.44
C LEU A 77 6.58 -4.16 -2.32
N TYR A 78 6.48 -5.14 -1.43
CA TYR A 78 5.71 -5.03 -0.20
C TYR A 78 6.68 -5.00 0.97
N ILE A 79 6.49 -4.05 1.85
CA ILE A 79 7.32 -3.90 3.05
C ILE A 79 6.37 -3.92 4.24
N ILE A 80 6.54 -4.88 5.14
CA ILE A 80 5.74 -4.98 6.34
C ILE A 80 6.42 -4.13 7.41
N VAL A 81 5.78 -3.03 7.77
CA VAL A 81 6.35 -2.07 8.74
C VAL A 81 5.95 -2.44 10.16
N ARG A 82 4.75 -2.96 10.36
CA ARG A 82 4.23 -3.38 11.66
C ARG A 82 3.28 -4.54 11.50
N GLY A 83 3.22 -5.40 12.50
CA GLY A 83 2.29 -6.51 12.54
C GLY A 83 2.80 -7.73 11.80
N ASP A 84 1.95 -8.72 11.69
CA ASP A 84 2.24 -9.98 11.04
C ASP A 84 0.99 -10.49 10.30
N GLY A 85 1.22 -11.39 9.37
CA GLY A 85 0.14 -11.96 8.59
C GLY A 85 0.64 -13.04 7.66
N GLU A 86 -0.14 -13.31 6.63
CA GLU A 86 0.20 -14.28 5.60
C GLU A 86 0.13 -13.63 4.23
N PHE A 87 1.06 -14.03 3.38
CA PHE A 87 1.13 -13.59 2.00
C PHE A 87 1.00 -14.81 1.09
N GLN A 88 0.27 -14.66 0.01
CA GLN A 88 0.09 -15.74 -0.96
C GLN A 88 0.54 -15.27 -2.32
N VAL A 89 1.42 -16.06 -2.96
CA VAL A 89 1.83 -15.84 -4.35
C VAL A 89 1.81 -17.17 -5.06
N ASP A 90 1.06 -17.24 -6.16
CA ASP A 90 0.95 -18.42 -7.02
C ASP A 90 0.62 -19.70 -6.25
N GLY A 91 -0.28 -19.59 -5.31
CA GLY A 91 -0.71 -20.71 -4.49
C GLY A 91 0.17 -21.04 -3.30
N LYS A 92 1.33 -20.40 -3.18
CA LYS A 92 2.20 -20.60 -2.02
C LYS A 92 1.87 -19.58 -0.94
N ILE A 93 1.59 -20.08 0.27
CA ILE A 93 1.27 -19.25 1.43
C ILE A 93 2.46 -19.28 2.38
N PHE A 94 2.86 -18.09 2.85
CA PHE A 94 3.97 -17.97 3.79
C PHE A 94 3.72 -16.83 4.78
N ALA A 95 4.30 -16.97 5.95
CA ALA A 95 4.18 -15.98 7.01
C ALA A 95 5.03 -14.75 6.69
N VAL A 96 4.51 -13.58 7.03
CA VAL A 96 5.24 -12.31 6.95
C VAL A 96 5.08 -11.57 8.27
N GLY A 97 6.02 -10.70 8.57
CA GLY A 97 5.99 -9.89 9.78
C GLY A 97 6.81 -8.64 9.62
N GLU A 98 6.97 -7.89 10.69
CA GLU A 98 7.74 -6.65 10.68
C GLU A 98 9.12 -6.88 10.06
N GLY A 99 9.47 -6.05 9.09
CA GLY A 99 10.74 -6.16 8.38
C GLY A 99 10.72 -7.07 7.16
N SER A 100 9.64 -7.82 6.92
CA SER A 100 9.52 -8.63 5.71
C SER A 100 9.46 -7.74 4.48
N VAL A 101 10.18 -8.12 3.43
CA VAL A 101 10.15 -7.44 2.13
C VAL A 101 9.89 -8.48 1.06
N ILE A 102 8.86 -8.27 0.27
CA ILE A 102 8.44 -9.22 -0.76
C ILE A 102 8.44 -8.51 -2.11
N ARG A 103 9.13 -9.07 -3.09
CA ARG A 103 9.01 -8.62 -4.48
C ARG A 103 8.10 -9.59 -5.23
N VAL A 104 7.13 -9.06 -5.93
CA VAL A 104 6.23 -9.88 -6.76
C VAL A 104 6.31 -9.38 -8.20
N SER A 105 6.64 -10.28 -9.11
CA SER A 105 6.67 -9.99 -10.54
C SER A 105 5.25 -9.71 -11.06
N PRO A 106 5.11 -9.02 -12.21
CA PRO A 106 3.77 -8.66 -12.71
C PRO A 106 2.80 -9.83 -12.82
N ASP A 107 3.27 -11.00 -13.24
CA ASP A 107 2.43 -12.18 -13.45
C ASP A 107 2.12 -12.94 -12.16
N GLY A 108 2.75 -12.62 -11.06
CA GLY A 108 2.49 -13.29 -9.79
C GLY A 108 1.08 -13.00 -9.30
N ARG A 109 0.29 -14.04 -9.04
CA ARG A 109 -1.06 -13.91 -8.46
C ARG A 109 -0.92 -13.80 -6.96
N ARG A 110 -1.29 -12.67 -6.43
CA ARG A 110 -0.96 -12.29 -5.05
C ARG A 110 -2.17 -11.89 -4.23
N ALA A 111 -2.08 -12.17 -2.95
CA ALA A 111 -3.02 -11.70 -1.93
C ALA A 111 -2.31 -11.60 -0.59
N LEU A 112 -2.79 -10.72 0.27
CA LEU A 112 -2.25 -10.47 1.61
C LEU A 112 -3.38 -10.51 2.62
N ARG A 113 -3.17 -11.14 3.77
CA ARG A 113 -4.15 -11.19 4.87
C ARG A 113 -3.48 -11.22 6.25
#